data_0a038a967736eabb4cd8cb7923ae2f5b
#
_entry.id   0a038a967736eabb4cd8cb7923ae2f5b
#
_cell.length_a   1.000
_cell.length_b   1.000
_cell.length_c   1.000
_cell.angle_alpha   90.00
_cell.angle_beta   90.00
_cell.angle_gamma   90.00
#
_symmetry.space_group_name_H-M   'P 1'
#
loop_
_entity.id
_entity.type
_entity.pdbx_description
1 polymer ?
#
loop_
_entity_poly.entity_id
_entity_poly.type
_entity_poly.pdbx_seq_one_letter_code
_entity_poly.pdbx_strand_id
1 'polypeptide(L)'
;MAKGRKKDPRKKLIVGIGSALVDILLLEDEEFLASSGAQKGGMTLVGNSAFIESTLSKTSSKPIIVPGGSACNTILGVGKLGGPARFIGKRGNDELGDLFETSLKKHNVEPVLFGSTSPTGRVLSIITPDAQRSMFTFLGASSETKPEEITA
;
A
#
# COMPACT_ATOMS: atom_id res chain seq x y z
N MET A 1 -14.39 -3.68 -26.17
CA MET A 1 -14.38 -5.11 -25.75
C MET A 1 -12.94 -5.55 -25.52
N ALA A 2 -12.49 -5.68 -24.28
CA ALA A 2 -11.16 -6.20 -23.99
C ALA A 2 -11.15 -7.70 -24.29
N LYS A 3 -10.39 -8.11 -25.31
CA LYS A 3 -10.15 -9.53 -25.61
C LYS A 3 -9.49 -10.17 -24.39
N GLY A 4 -10.20 -11.08 -23.71
CA GLY A 4 -9.63 -11.88 -22.63
C GLY A 4 -8.36 -12.57 -23.12
N ARG A 5 -7.22 -12.20 -22.55
CA ARG A 5 -5.94 -12.89 -22.83
C ARG A 5 -6.09 -14.34 -22.40
N LYS A 6 -6.03 -15.28 -23.37
CA LYS A 6 -5.93 -16.72 -23.06
C LYS A 6 -4.70 -16.92 -22.15
N LYS A 7 -4.90 -17.51 -20.98
CA LYS A 7 -3.79 -17.87 -20.07
C LYS A 7 -2.88 -18.85 -20.79
N ASP A 8 -1.60 -18.48 -21.00
CA ASP A 8 -0.59 -19.41 -21.52
C ASP A 8 -0.31 -20.46 -20.42
N PRO A 9 -0.59 -21.75 -20.69
CA PRO A 9 -0.44 -22.80 -19.66
C PRO A 9 1.02 -23.00 -19.20
N ARG A 10 1.99 -22.42 -19.90
CA ARG A 10 3.41 -22.48 -19.52
C ARG A 10 3.80 -21.41 -18.51
N LYS A 11 2.98 -20.39 -18.30
CA LYS A 11 3.26 -19.32 -17.34
C LYS A 11 2.78 -19.72 -15.95
N LYS A 12 3.72 -19.86 -15.03
CA LYS A 12 3.43 -20.14 -13.61
C LYS A 12 2.84 -18.89 -12.95
N LEU A 13 1.81 -19.09 -12.13
CA LEU A 13 1.26 -18.03 -11.29
C LEU A 13 2.28 -17.62 -10.22
N ILE A 14 2.56 -16.32 -10.12
CA ILE A 14 3.38 -15.75 -9.07
C ILE A 14 2.44 -15.18 -7.99
N VAL A 15 2.61 -15.65 -6.78
CA VAL A 15 1.79 -15.26 -5.62
C VAL A 15 2.66 -14.45 -4.66
N GLY A 16 2.19 -13.26 -4.30
CA GLY A 16 2.76 -12.45 -3.22
C GLY A 16 1.82 -12.42 -2.03
N ILE A 17 2.37 -12.58 -0.85
CA ILE A 17 1.65 -12.47 0.43
C ILE A 17 2.29 -11.34 1.21
N GLY A 18 1.49 -10.41 1.71
CA GLY A 18 2.03 -9.29 2.49
C GLY A 18 0.98 -8.29 2.94
N SER A 19 1.47 -7.20 3.53
CA SER A 19 0.61 -6.12 4.02
C SER A 19 -0.02 -5.36 2.87
N ALA A 20 -1.36 -5.24 2.89
CA ALA A 20 -2.09 -4.34 2.02
C ALA A 20 -1.99 -2.92 2.59
N LEU A 21 -1.05 -2.14 2.08
CA LEU A 21 -0.76 -0.78 2.51
C LEU A 21 -1.04 0.21 1.38
N VAL A 22 -1.46 1.41 1.76
CA VAL A 22 -1.59 2.54 0.83
C VAL A 22 -0.53 3.57 1.18
N ASP A 23 0.32 3.91 0.22
CA ASP A 23 1.32 4.96 0.36
C ASP A 23 0.69 6.33 0.07
N ILE A 24 0.87 7.26 0.99
CA ILE A 24 0.47 8.67 0.89
C ILE A 24 1.75 9.49 0.82
N LEU A 25 2.07 9.98 -0.38
CA LEU A 25 3.32 10.69 -0.64
C LEU A 25 3.08 12.21 -0.53
N LEU A 26 3.90 12.88 0.27
CA LEU A 26 3.96 14.32 0.39
C LEU A 26 5.32 14.83 -0.04
N LEU A 27 5.34 15.85 -0.88
CA LEU A 27 6.54 16.62 -1.20
C LEU A 27 6.56 17.84 -0.27
N GLU A 28 7.48 17.86 0.67
CA GLU A 28 7.56 18.87 1.73
C GLU A 28 9.00 19.31 1.97
N ASP A 29 9.15 20.42 2.67
CA ASP A 29 10.47 20.93 3.05
C ASP A 29 11.00 20.33 4.37
N GLU A 30 12.21 20.73 4.72
CA GLU A 30 12.87 20.27 5.94
C GLU A 30 12.17 20.77 7.21
N GLU A 31 11.54 21.94 7.16
CA GLU A 31 10.82 22.53 8.28
C GLU A 31 9.57 21.70 8.61
N PHE A 32 8.80 21.34 7.59
CA PHE A 32 7.65 20.44 7.75
C PHE A 32 8.09 19.09 8.31
N LEU A 33 9.17 18.50 7.76
CA LEU A 33 9.71 17.24 8.24
C LEU A 33 10.08 17.33 9.74
N ALA A 34 10.82 18.35 10.13
CA ALA A 34 11.21 18.57 11.54
C ALA A 34 10.01 18.72 12.46
N SER A 35 8.98 19.47 12.01
CA SER A 35 7.75 19.68 12.77
C SER A 35 6.91 18.41 12.95
N SER A 36 7.05 17.45 12.03
CA SER A 36 6.33 16.16 12.09
C SER A 36 6.89 15.20 13.13
N GLY A 37 8.12 15.44 13.61
CA GLY A 37 8.85 14.52 14.52
C GLY A 37 9.41 13.29 13.81
N ALA A 38 9.43 13.23 12.47
CA ALA A 38 10.02 12.13 11.75
C ALA A 38 11.55 12.15 11.83
N GLN A 39 12.14 10.98 11.98
CA GLN A 39 13.57 10.81 11.74
C GLN A 39 13.84 10.84 10.22
N LYS A 40 14.66 11.79 9.77
CA LYS A 40 15.00 11.94 8.34
C LYS A 40 15.56 10.64 7.77
N GLY A 41 14.98 10.19 6.66
CA GLY A 41 15.36 8.94 6.00
C GLY A 41 14.96 7.67 6.74
N GLY A 42 14.24 7.79 7.87
CA GLY A 42 13.81 6.68 8.70
C GLY A 42 12.35 6.25 8.49
N MET A 43 11.96 5.18 9.19
CA MET A 43 10.58 4.71 9.25
C MET A 43 10.18 4.54 10.73
N THR A 44 9.02 5.09 11.07
CA THR A 44 8.43 5.00 12.41
C THR A 44 7.08 4.31 12.33
N LEU A 45 6.89 3.27 13.15
CA LEU A 45 5.57 2.67 13.34
C LEU A 45 4.71 3.56 14.22
N VAL A 46 3.46 3.79 13.81
CA VAL A 46 2.48 4.54 14.59
C VAL A 46 1.31 3.64 14.98
N GLY A 47 0.81 3.83 16.20
CA GLY A 47 -0.19 2.94 16.80
C GLY A 47 -1.62 3.16 16.27
N ASN A 48 -1.89 4.28 15.59
CA ASN A 48 -3.21 4.60 15.05
C ASN A 48 -3.12 5.48 13.80
N SER A 49 -4.19 5.50 13.02
CA SER A 49 -4.27 6.31 11.78
C SER A 49 -4.42 7.80 12.06
N ALA A 50 -4.94 8.19 13.24
CA ALA A 50 -5.19 9.58 13.58
C ALA A 50 -3.91 10.43 13.58
N PHE A 51 -2.75 9.83 13.90
CA PHE A 51 -1.47 10.49 13.77
C PHE A 51 -1.18 10.93 12.33
N ILE A 52 -1.39 10.02 11.36
CA ILE A 52 -1.20 10.31 9.94
C ILE A 52 -2.19 11.38 9.48
N GLU A 53 -3.45 11.27 9.88
CA GLU A 53 -4.50 12.24 9.54
C GLU A 53 -4.19 13.64 10.11
N SER A 54 -3.73 13.70 11.37
CA SER A 54 -3.28 14.94 12.00
C SER A 54 -2.08 15.56 11.29
N THR A 55 -1.14 14.75 10.80
CA THR A 55 0.02 15.25 10.04
C THR A 55 -0.43 15.76 8.67
N LEU A 56 -1.32 15.04 8.00
CA LEU A 56 -1.91 15.45 6.72
C LEU A 56 -2.70 16.76 6.82
N SER A 57 -3.35 17.04 7.95
CA SER A 57 -4.11 18.29 8.12
C SER A 57 -3.22 19.54 8.22
N LYS A 58 -1.91 19.37 8.45
CA LYS A 58 -0.94 20.48 8.56
C LYS A 58 -0.28 20.84 7.22
N THR A 59 -0.38 19.99 6.22
CA THR A 59 0.20 20.26 4.89
C THR A 59 -0.74 21.05 4.02
N SER A 60 -0.18 21.92 3.20
CA SER A 60 -0.86 22.55 2.04
C SER A 60 -0.60 21.79 0.74
N SER A 61 0.34 20.85 0.74
CA SER A 61 0.69 20.05 -0.43
C SER A 61 -0.39 19.02 -0.74
N LYS A 62 -0.64 18.78 -2.02
CA LYS A 62 -1.59 17.76 -2.46
C LYS A 62 -0.98 16.37 -2.33
N PRO A 63 -1.54 15.45 -1.53
CA PRO A 63 -1.03 14.11 -1.41
C PRO A 63 -1.16 13.31 -2.71
N ILE A 64 -0.17 12.46 -3.00
CA ILE A 64 -0.25 11.43 -4.03
C ILE A 64 -0.53 10.10 -3.32
N ILE A 65 -1.64 9.45 -3.67
CA ILE A 65 -2.10 8.22 -3.00
C ILE A 65 -1.97 7.05 -3.99
N VAL A 66 -1.20 6.03 -3.61
CA VAL A 66 -0.92 4.86 -4.45
C VAL A 66 -0.90 3.58 -3.61
N PRO A 67 -1.16 2.40 -4.21
CA PRO A 67 -0.93 1.15 -3.51
C PRO A 67 0.55 1.01 -3.16
N GLY A 68 0.84 0.51 -1.96
CA GLY A 68 2.18 0.35 -1.43
C GLY A 68 2.42 -1.03 -0.82
N GLY A 69 3.54 -1.16 -0.13
CA GLY A 69 4.02 -2.42 0.44
C GLY A 69 4.91 -3.21 -0.51
N SER A 70 6.02 -3.76 0.02
CA SER A 70 7.08 -4.39 -0.79
C SER A 70 6.57 -5.56 -1.63
N ALA A 71 5.78 -6.47 -1.03
CA ALA A 71 5.19 -7.61 -1.74
C ALA A 71 4.22 -7.14 -2.83
N CYS A 72 3.37 -6.16 -2.53
CA CYS A 72 2.42 -5.60 -3.50
C CYS A 72 3.16 -4.97 -4.68
N ASN A 73 4.18 -4.14 -4.44
CA ASN A 73 4.95 -3.50 -5.50
C ASN A 73 5.63 -4.52 -6.42
N THR A 74 6.15 -5.62 -5.85
CA THR A 74 6.73 -6.72 -6.63
C THR A 74 5.68 -7.38 -7.53
N ILE A 75 4.51 -7.71 -6.96
CA ILE A 75 3.44 -8.39 -7.69
C ILE A 75 2.80 -7.47 -8.74
N LEU A 76 2.65 -6.18 -8.45
CA LEU A 76 2.23 -5.18 -9.45
C LEU A 76 3.21 -5.13 -10.63
N GLY A 77 4.52 -5.23 -10.37
CA GLY A 77 5.55 -5.32 -11.41
C GLY A 77 5.32 -6.52 -12.32
N VAL A 78 5.08 -7.71 -11.74
CA VAL A 78 4.78 -8.93 -12.50
C VAL A 78 3.52 -8.75 -13.37
N GLY A 79 2.44 -8.20 -12.79
CA GLY A 79 1.20 -7.96 -13.52
C GLY A 79 1.36 -6.97 -14.66
N LYS A 80 2.09 -5.87 -14.46
CA LYS A 80 2.41 -4.86 -15.48
C LYS A 80 3.21 -5.46 -16.64
N LEU A 81 4.12 -6.38 -16.36
CA LEU A 81 4.90 -7.11 -17.36
C LEU A 81 4.09 -8.23 -18.06
N GLY A 82 2.83 -8.42 -17.71
CA GLY A 82 1.93 -9.41 -18.32
C GLY A 82 2.12 -10.82 -17.80
N GLY A 83 2.77 -10.99 -16.66
CA GLY A 83 2.84 -12.26 -15.93
C GLY A 83 1.54 -12.54 -15.17
N PRO A 84 1.16 -13.82 -14.97
CA PRO A 84 0.05 -14.16 -14.07
C PRO A 84 0.47 -13.89 -12.63
N ALA A 85 -0.29 -13.04 -11.96
CA ALA A 85 0.07 -12.52 -10.64
C ALA A 85 -1.14 -12.54 -9.70
N ARG A 86 -0.93 -12.88 -8.43
CA ARG A 86 -1.92 -12.87 -7.35
C ARG A 86 -1.32 -12.22 -6.12
N PHE A 87 -2.09 -11.38 -5.45
CA PHE A 87 -1.71 -10.80 -4.16
C PHE A 87 -2.70 -11.27 -3.08
N ILE A 88 -2.15 -11.75 -1.98
CA ILE A 88 -2.90 -12.19 -0.80
C ILE A 88 -2.57 -11.25 0.36
N GLY A 89 -3.60 -10.72 1.03
CA GLY A 89 -3.42 -9.82 2.16
C GLY A 89 -4.74 -9.47 2.83
N LYS A 90 -4.68 -8.56 3.81
CA LYS A 90 -5.85 -8.10 4.55
C LYS A 90 -5.95 -6.59 4.51
N ARG A 91 -7.15 -6.09 4.23
CA ARG A 91 -7.47 -4.67 4.14
C ARG A 91 -8.67 -4.29 5.01
N GLY A 92 -8.81 -3.03 5.32
CA GLY A 92 -10.02 -2.50 5.91
C GLY A 92 -11.18 -2.44 4.91
N ASN A 93 -12.40 -2.38 5.43
CA ASN A 93 -13.61 -2.15 4.64
C ASN A 93 -13.83 -0.63 4.51
N ASP A 94 -12.88 0.06 3.88
CA ASP A 94 -12.83 1.51 3.72
C ASP A 94 -12.37 1.91 2.30
N GLU A 95 -12.44 3.21 1.98
CA GLU A 95 -12.09 3.76 0.66
C GLU A 95 -10.65 3.44 0.25
N LEU A 96 -9.70 3.42 1.19
CA LEU A 96 -8.30 3.09 0.90
C LEU A 96 -8.15 1.59 0.55
N GLY A 97 -8.90 0.72 1.21
CA GLY A 97 -8.97 -0.70 0.87
C GLY A 97 -9.54 -0.94 -0.53
N ASP A 98 -10.59 -0.21 -0.90
CA ASP A 98 -11.19 -0.28 -2.23
C ASP A 98 -10.25 0.26 -3.31
N LEU A 99 -9.53 1.35 -3.02
CA LEU A 99 -8.48 1.89 -3.89
C LEU A 99 -7.37 0.86 -4.11
N PHE A 100 -6.90 0.22 -3.05
CA PHE A 100 -5.87 -0.82 -3.11
C PHE A 100 -6.30 -1.98 -4.02
N GLU A 101 -7.49 -2.53 -3.79
CA GLU A 101 -8.04 -3.64 -4.58
C GLU A 101 -8.23 -3.27 -6.05
N THR A 102 -8.80 -2.08 -6.32
CA THR A 102 -9.00 -1.58 -7.68
C THR A 102 -7.68 -1.42 -8.42
N SER A 103 -6.64 -0.95 -7.72
CA SER A 103 -5.30 -0.80 -8.28
C SER A 103 -4.68 -2.14 -8.68
N LEU A 104 -4.84 -3.19 -7.86
CA LEU A 104 -4.39 -4.54 -8.21
C LEU A 104 -5.05 -5.02 -9.51
N LYS A 105 -6.38 -4.93 -9.57
CA LYS A 105 -7.16 -5.35 -10.76
C LYS A 105 -6.75 -4.58 -12.02
N LYS A 106 -6.54 -3.27 -11.91
CA LYS A 106 -6.09 -2.41 -13.02
C LYS A 106 -4.74 -2.85 -13.61
N HIS A 107 -3.88 -3.45 -12.80
CA HIS A 107 -2.55 -3.90 -13.22
C HIS A 107 -2.47 -5.43 -13.46
N ASN A 108 -3.61 -6.08 -13.72
CA ASN A 108 -3.72 -7.51 -14.01
C ASN A 108 -3.23 -8.42 -12.87
N VAL A 109 -3.36 -7.97 -11.63
CA VAL A 109 -3.11 -8.77 -10.44
C VAL A 109 -4.45 -9.24 -9.88
N GLU A 110 -4.56 -10.54 -9.64
CA GLU A 110 -5.73 -11.14 -8.98
C GLU A 110 -5.66 -10.85 -7.48
N PRO A 111 -6.63 -10.10 -6.90
CA PRO A 111 -6.64 -9.84 -5.47
C PRO A 111 -7.33 -10.98 -4.71
N VAL A 112 -6.66 -11.48 -3.67
CA VAL A 112 -7.26 -12.32 -2.63
C VAL A 112 -7.13 -11.54 -1.32
N LEU A 113 -8.12 -10.70 -1.04
CA LEU A 113 -8.09 -9.75 0.06
C LEU A 113 -9.17 -10.10 1.09
N PHE A 114 -8.73 -10.30 2.33
CA PHE A 114 -9.62 -10.48 3.46
C PHE A 114 -10.01 -9.12 4.04
N GLY A 115 -11.27 -8.97 4.41
CA GLY A 115 -11.79 -7.74 5.01
C GLY A 115 -11.58 -7.69 6.51
N SER A 116 -11.44 -6.49 7.06
CA SER A 116 -11.43 -6.21 8.50
C SER A 116 -12.28 -4.98 8.81
N THR A 117 -12.73 -4.88 10.06
CA THR A 117 -13.33 -3.66 10.62
C THR A 117 -12.28 -2.62 11.00
N SER A 118 -11.02 -3.02 11.14
CA SER A 118 -9.89 -2.11 11.34
C SER A 118 -9.60 -1.34 10.05
N PRO A 119 -9.12 -0.08 10.14
CA PRO A 119 -8.78 0.71 8.97
C PRO A 119 -7.67 0.06 8.13
N THR A 120 -7.72 0.30 6.81
CA THR A 120 -6.64 -0.10 5.89
C THR A 120 -5.31 0.50 6.33
N GLY A 121 -4.26 -0.31 6.28
CA GLY A 121 -2.91 0.11 6.59
C GLY A 121 -2.44 1.19 5.62
N ARG A 122 -1.69 2.18 6.13
CA ARG A 122 -1.21 3.32 5.34
C ARG A 122 0.17 3.76 5.77
N VAL A 123 0.93 4.27 4.81
CA VAL A 123 2.26 4.82 5.03
C VAL A 123 2.25 6.28 4.57
N LEU A 124 2.47 7.19 5.49
CA LEU A 124 2.75 8.58 5.15
C LEU A 124 4.24 8.70 4.84
N SER A 125 4.58 9.08 3.62
CA SER A 125 5.94 9.28 3.15
C SER A 125 6.17 10.77 2.89
N ILE A 126 7.00 11.40 3.70
CA ILE A 126 7.43 12.80 3.54
C ILE A 126 8.72 12.77 2.73
N ILE A 127 8.71 13.40 1.57
CA ILE A 127 9.84 13.45 0.63
C ILE A 127 10.37 14.88 0.60
N THR A 128 11.60 15.06 1.05
CA THR A 128 12.29 16.36 1.08
C THR A 128 13.00 16.65 -0.25
N PRO A 129 13.40 17.93 -0.55
CA PRO A 129 14.00 18.31 -1.82
C PRO A 129 15.28 17.56 -2.19
N ASP A 130 16.00 17.02 -1.21
CA ASP A 130 17.17 16.14 -1.41
C ASP A 130 16.80 14.69 -1.72
N ALA A 131 15.50 14.41 -2.00
CA ALA A 131 14.94 13.10 -2.29
C ALA A 131 15.02 12.09 -1.12
N GLN A 132 15.27 12.53 0.11
CA GLN A 132 15.14 11.66 1.27
C GLN A 132 13.66 11.41 1.57
N ARG A 133 13.36 10.15 1.94
CA ARG A 133 12.00 9.71 2.28
C ARG A 133 11.93 9.29 3.73
N SER A 134 11.12 9.98 4.50
CA SER A 134 10.85 9.70 5.92
C SER A 134 9.42 9.21 6.07
N MET A 135 9.20 8.14 6.82
CA MET A 135 7.93 7.42 6.80
C MET A 135 7.32 7.23 8.17
N PHE A 136 6.00 7.39 8.24
CA PHE A 136 5.17 6.93 9.34
C PHE A 136 4.27 5.81 8.84
N THR A 137 4.36 4.63 9.45
CA THR A 137 3.64 3.44 9.02
C THR A 137 2.60 3.04 10.06
N PHE A 138 1.34 2.99 9.64
CA PHE A 138 0.24 2.38 10.39
C PHE A 138 -0.16 1.09 9.67
N LEU A 139 0.02 -0.06 10.32
CA LEU A 139 -0.25 -1.36 9.69
C LEU A 139 -1.75 -1.66 9.56
N GLY A 140 -2.57 -1.20 10.50
CA GLY A 140 -4.02 -1.38 10.48
C GLY A 140 -4.43 -2.84 10.25
N ALA A 141 -5.45 -3.04 9.43
CA ALA A 141 -5.98 -4.36 9.07
C ALA A 141 -4.91 -5.35 8.58
N SER A 142 -3.84 -4.87 7.95
CA SER A 142 -2.81 -5.75 7.39
C SER A 142 -2.05 -6.56 8.45
N SER A 143 -2.00 -6.09 9.71
CA SER A 143 -1.39 -6.81 10.83
C SER A 143 -2.27 -7.91 11.41
N GLU A 144 -3.52 -8.00 10.99
CA GLU A 144 -4.52 -8.95 11.49
C GLU A 144 -4.65 -10.22 10.62
N THR A 145 -3.77 -10.39 9.64
CA THR A 145 -3.79 -11.58 8.77
C THR A 145 -3.52 -12.83 9.59
N LYS A 146 -4.38 -13.83 9.43
CA LYS A 146 -4.32 -15.11 10.19
C LYS A 146 -3.89 -16.24 9.28
N PRO A 147 -3.18 -17.26 9.81
CA PRO A 147 -2.79 -18.44 9.03
C PRO A 147 -3.96 -19.12 8.33
N GLU A 148 -5.12 -19.20 8.99
CA GLU A 148 -6.33 -19.85 8.46
C GLU A 148 -6.87 -19.17 7.21
N GLU A 149 -6.60 -17.90 7.03
CA GLU A 149 -7.00 -17.12 5.84
C GLU A 149 -6.11 -17.43 4.62
N ILE A 150 -4.93 -18.00 4.83
CA ILE A 150 -3.96 -18.27 3.74
C ILE A 150 -4.10 -19.71 3.21
N THR A 151 -4.74 -20.59 3.93
CA THR A 151 -4.85 -22.03 3.61
C THR A 151 -6.04 -22.37 2.69
N ALA A 152 -6.79 -21.39 2.22
CA ALA A 152 -7.98 -21.59 1.38
C ALA A 152 -7.65 -21.68 -0.12
#